data_d24ac49a671c94deca53619bc67b075b
#
_entry.id   d24ac49a671c94deca53619bc67b075b
#
_cell.length_a   1.000
_cell.length_b   1.000
_cell.length_c   1.000
_cell.angle_alpha   90.00
_cell.angle_beta   90.00
_cell.angle_gamma   90.00
#
_symmetry.space_group_name_H-M   'P 1'
#
loop_
_entity.id
_entity.type
_entity.pdbx_description
1 polymer ?
#
loop_
_entity_poly.entity_id
_entity_poly.type
_entity_poly.pdbx_seq_one_letter_code
_entity_poly.pdbx_strand_id
1 'polypeptide(L)'
;MNRDVERRFIGRQPELRALDAALQCAVAGQPRIVLLAGEPGIGKTRTAQELLDHAARSGALPLWGRCPEEPGAPPYWPWLQLIRRYVALHDAQVLQQVIGAAAAHIAALDPELAHRQPDGSPAADEADAVKARFRLFD
;
A
#
# COMPACT_ATOMS: atom_id res chain seq x y z
N MET A 1 -31.69 4.81 -4.53
CA MET A 1 -31.95 3.36 -4.48
C MET A 1 -30.95 2.71 -5.44
N ASN A 2 -29.70 2.58 -4.98
CA ASN A 2 -28.58 2.12 -5.79
C ASN A 2 -28.45 0.61 -5.55
N ARG A 3 -28.85 -0.19 -6.54
CA ARG A 3 -28.62 -1.64 -6.52
C ARG A 3 -27.17 -1.85 -6.89
N ASP A 4 -26.31 -2.03 -5.88
CA ASP A 4 -25.05 -2.71 -6.06
C ASP A 4 -25.34 -4.12 -6.56
N VAL A 5 -25.30 -4.26 -7.87
CA VAL A 5 -25.23 -5.58 -8.49
C VAL A 5 -23.87 -6.11 -8.09
N GLU A 6 -23.81 -6.90 -7.02
CA GLU A 6 -22.66 -7.73 -6.71
C GLU A 6 -22.33 -8.52 -7.99
N ARG A 7 -21.38 -7.99 -8.77
CA ARG A 7 -20.83 -8.69 -9.94
C ARG A 7 -20.07 -9.89 -9.40
N ARG A 8 -20.80 -10.99 -9.26
CA ARG A 8 -20.28 -12.26 -8.79
C ARG A 8 -19.01 -12.60 -9.58
N PHE A 9 -17.88 -12.69 -8.89
CA PHE A 9 -16.63 -13.11 -9.50
C PHE A 9 -16.75 -14.59 -9.90
N ILE A 10 -16.65 -14.88 -11.20
CA ILE A 10 -16.83 -16.23 -11.73
C ILE A 10 -15.51 -16.70 -12.32
N GLY A 11 -15.08 -17.89 -11.93
CA GLY A 11 -13.84 -18.51 -12.41
C GLY A 11 -12.63 -18.24 -11.49
N ARG A 12 -11.44 -18.64 -11.96
CA ARG A 12 -10.14 -18.48 -11.29
C ARG A 12 -10.06 -19.05 -9.87
N GLN A 13 -10.77 -20.09 -9.62
CA GLN A 13 -10.78 -20.76 -8.31
C GLN A 13 -9.38 -21.28 -7.88
N PRO A 14 -8.52 -21.78 -8.79
CA PRO A 14 -7.15 -22.13 -8.43
C PRO A 14 -6.32 -20.94 -7.97
N GLU A 15 -6.40 -19.82 -8.70
CA GLU A 15 -5.68 -18.57 -8.38
C GLU A 15 -6.16 -17.99 -7.05
N LEU A 16 -7.47 -17.94 -6.82
CA LEU A 16 -8.02 -17.44 -5.56
C LEU A 16 -7.59 -18.32 -4.37
N ARG A 17 -7.56 -19.65 -4.52
CA ARG A 17 -7.05 -20.53 -3.46
C ARG A 17 -5.57 -20.30 -3.17
N ALA A 18 -4.74 -20.10 -4.20
CA ALA A 18 -3.33 -19.79 -4.02
C ALA A 18 -3.12 -18.43 -3.30
N LEU A 19 -3.92 -17.43 -3.65
CA LEU A 19 -3.91 -16.12 -3.00
C LEU A 19 -4.38 -16.20 -1.54
N ASP A 20 -5.42 -16.97 -1.27
CA ASP A 20 -5.91 -17.19 0.09
C ASP A 20 -4.86 -17.91 0.96
N ALA A 21 -4.22 -18.94 0.43
CA ALA A 21 -3.12 -19.61 1.13
C ALA A 21 -1.96 -18.66 1.45
N ALA A 22 -1.61 -17.77 0.52
CA ALA A 22 -0.60 -16.75 0.75
C ALA A 22 -1.03 -15.74 1.83
N LEU A 23 -2.30 -15.33 1.85
CA LEU A 23 -2.87 -14.46 2.88
C LEU A 23 -2.81 -15.14 4.26
N GLN A 24 -3.19 -16.40 4.36
CA GLN A 24 -3.12 -17.15 5.64
C GLN A 24 -1.69 -17.25 6.15
N CYS A 25 -0.71 -17.46 5.28
CA CYS A 25 0.70 -17.42 5.66
C CYS A 25 1.10 -16.04 6.21
N ALA A 26 0.69 -14.96 5.52
CA ALA A 26 1.00 -13.60 5.94
C ALA A 26 0.37 -13.25 7.30
N VAL A 27 -0.87 -13.66 7.54
CA VAL A 27 -1.56 -13.51 8.84
C VAL A 27 -0.83 -14.29 9.96
N ALA A 28 -0.23 -15.43 9.62
CA ALA A 28 0.61 -16.21 10.54
C ALA A 28 2.02 -15.64 10.74
N GLY A 29 2.30 -14.41 10.27
CA GLY A 29 3.60 -13.75 10.41
C GLY A 29 4.64 -14.18 9.37
N GLN A 30 4.23 -14.89 8.32
CA GLN A 30 5.10 -15.32 7.22
C GLN A 30 4.79 -14.48 5.98
N PRO A 31 5.52 -13.37 5.72
CA PRO A 31 5.24 -12.51 4.57
C PRO A 31 5.34 -13.27 3.25
N ARG A 32 4.49 -12.90 2.29
CA ARG A 32 4.44 -13.49 0.95
C ARG A 32 4.42 -12.40 -0.12
N ILE A 33 5.11 -12.64 -1.21
CA ILE A 33 5.02 -11.87 -2.44
C ILE A 33 4.33 -12.74 -3.47
N VAL A 34 3.26 -12.23 -4.08
CA VAL A 34 2.52 -12.93 -5.13
C VAL A 34 2.49 -12.07 -6.38
N LEU A 35 2.83 -12.66 -7.52
CA LEU A 35 2.80 -12.02 -8.83
C LEU A 35 1.60 -12.55 -9.64
N LEU A 36 0.74 -11.64 -10.07
CA LEU A 36 -0.34 -11.93 -11.02
C LEU A 36 0.11 -11.55 -12.42
N ALA A 37 0.51 -12.54 -13.22
CA ALA A 37 0.93 -12.36 -14.61
C ALA A 37 -0.18 -12.78 -15.59
N GLY A 38 -0.17 -12.19 -16.77
CA GLY A 38 -1.12 -12.51 -17.85
C GLY A 38 -1.37 -11.32 -18.76
N GLU A 39 -2.10 -11.53 -19.84
CA GLU A 39 -2.42 -10.54 -20.87
C GLU A 39 -3.26 -9.37 -20.32
N PRO A 40 -3.23 -8.19 -20.94
CA PRO A 40 -4.14 -7.09 -20.65
C PRO A 40 -5.61 -7.55 -20.71
N GLY A 41 -6.43 -7.05 -19.80
CA GLY A 41 -7.86 -7.40 -19.76
C GLY A 41 -8.21 -8.76 -19.14
N ILE A 42 -7.24 -9.66 -18.90
CA ILE A 42 -7.50 -11.01 -18.35
C ILE A 42 -8.10 -11.00 -16.92
N GLY A 43 -8.19 -9.85 -16.26
CA GLY A 43 -8.82 -9.72 -14.94
C GLY A 43 -7.85 -9.76 -13.76
N LYS A 44 -6.54 -9.50 -13.93
CA LYS A 44 -5.56 -9.45 -12.85
C LYS A 44 -5.97 -8.49 -11.72
N THR A 45 -6.33 -7.27 -12.07
CA THR A 45 -6.78 -6.24 -11.12
C THR A 45 -8.01 -6.68 -10.36
N ARG A 46 -8.98 -7.31 -11.05
CA ARG A 46 -10.18 -7.82 -10.40
C ARG A 46 -9.87 -8.96 -9.42
N THR A 47 -8.96 -9.87 -9.79
CA THR A 47 -8.51 -10.95 -8.90
C THR A 47 -7.81 -10.39 -7.66
N ALA A 48 -6.95 -9.37 -7.81
CA ALA A 48 -6.32 -8.69 -6.68
C ALA A 48 -7.36 -7.99 -5.79
N GLN A 49 -8.39 -7.37 -6.37
CA GLN A 49 -9.46 -6.73 -5.62
C GLN A 49 -10.25 -7.74 -4.76
N GLU A 50 -10.58 -8.91 -5.31
CA GLU A 50 -11.25 -9.98 -4.55
C GLU A 50 -10.41 -10.44 -3.35
N LEU A 51 -9.08 -10.54 -3.52
CA LEU A 51 -8.17 -10.82 -2.40
C LEU A 51 -8.22 -9.74 -1.33
N LEU A 52 -8.18 -8.45 -1.72
CA LEU A 52 -8.22 -7.33 -0.77
C LEU A 52 -9.54 -7.31 0.01
N ASP A 53 -10.66 -7.56 -0.66
CA ASP A 53 -11.97 -7.61 -0.05
C ASP A 53 -12.07 -8.81 0.94
N HIS A 54 -11.45 -9.94 0.59
CA HIS A 54 -11.34 -11.08 1.48
C HIS A 54 -10.44 -10.79 2.69
N ALA A 55 -9.27 -10.19 2.47
CA ALA A 55 -8.33 -9.79 3.51
C ALA A 55 -8.97 -8.82 4.52
N ALA A 56 -9.73 -7.83 4.03
CA ALA A 56 -10.48 -6.91 4.88
C ALA A 56 -11.47 -7.62 5.79
N ARG A 57 -12.22 -8.58 5.25
CA ARG A 57 -13.16 -9.40 6.05
C ARG A 57 -12.45 -10.26 7.11
N SER A 58 -11.19 -10.61 6.87
CA SER A 58 -10.35 -11.37 7.80
C SER A 58 -9.61 -10.48 8.81
N GLY A 59 -9.90 -9.16 8.84
CA GLY A 59 -9.30 -8.21 9.79
C GLY A 59 -7.95 -7.66 9.36
N ALA A 60 -7.45 -7.98 8.17
CA ALA A 60 -6.26 -7.35 7.63
C ALA A 60 -6.58 -5.94 7.10
N LEU A 61 -5.58 -5.06 7.07
CA LEU A 61 -5.69 -3.74 6.47
C LEU A 61 -5.25 -3.79 5.00
N PRO A 62 -6.18 -3.79 4.03
CA PRO A 62 -5.82 -3.77 2.63
C PRO A 62 -5.38 -2.38 2.21
N LEU A 63 -4.20 -2.30 1.60
CA LEU A 63 -3.68 -1.07 1.03
C LEU A 63 -3.45 -1.28 -0.47
N TRP A 64 -3.75 -0.26 -1.25
CA TRP A 64 -3.65 -0.30 -2.71
C TRP A 64 -2.78 0.83 -3.23
N GLY A 65 -1.75 0.50 -4.00
CA GLY A 65 -0.92 1.45 -4.74
C GLY A 65 -0.92 1.11 -6.23
N ARG A 66 -0.91 2.13 -7.09
CA ARG A 66 -0.90 1.96 -8.54
C ARG A 66 0.31 2.65 -9.15
N CYS A 67 0.96 1.98 -10.09
CA CYS A 67 1.88 2.64 -11.00
C CYS A 67 1.06 3.31 -12.11
N PRO A 68 1.19 4.61 -12.35
CA PRO A 68 0.58 5.25 -13.51
C PRO A 68 1.25 4.73 -14.79
N GLU A 69 0.49 4.63 -15.86
CA GLU A 69 1.02 4.25 -17.17
C GLU A 69 1.72 5.45 -17.84
N GLU A 70 1.35 6.67 -17.47
CA GLU A 70 1.93 7.89 -18.00
C GLU A 70 3.25 8.25 -17.30
N PRO A 71 4.25 8.77 -18.07
CA PRO A 71 5.50 9.27 -17.50
C PRO A 71 5.24 10.52 -16.63
N GLY A 72 6.02 10.67 -15.55
CA GLY A 72 5.96 11.84 -14.67
C GLY A 72 5.51 11.58 -13.24
N ALA A 73 5.17 10.35 -12.89
CA ALA A 73 4.93 10.02 -11.49
C ALA A 73 6.21 10.16 -10.65
N PRO A 74 6.09 10.68 -9.43
CA PRO A 74 7.21 10.73 -8.51
C PRO A 74 7.83 9.34 -8.26
N PRO A 75 9.13 9.25 -7.97
CA PRO A 75 9.73 8.02 -7.50
C PRO A 75 8.97 7.47 -6.30
N TYR A 76 8.88 6.14 -6.22
CA TYR A 76 8.17 5.43 -5.15
C TYR A 76 6.67 5.70 -5.04
N TRP A 77 6.06 6.27 -6.07
CA TRP A 77 4.66 6.68 -6.07
C TRP A 77 3.67 5.61 -5.52
N PRO A 78 3.74 4.31 -5.89
CA PRO A 78 2.85 3.31 -5.32
C PRO A 78 3.00 3.17 -3.80
N TRP A 79 4.23 3.24 -3.30
CA TRP A 79 4.51 3.17 -1.87
C TRP A 79 4.01 4.39 -1.11
N LEU A 80 4.18 5.59 -1.68
CA LEU A 80 3.64 6.82 -1.10
C LEU A 80 2.11 6.77 -0.97
N GLN A 81 1.41 6.20 -1.96
CA GLN A 81 -0.04 5.99 -1.88
C GLN A 81 -0.40 5.08 -0.69
N LEU A 82 0.33 3.98 -0.46
CA LEU A 82 0.11 3.08 0.67
C LEU A 82 0.34 3.81 1.99
N ILE A 83 1.44 4.52 2.12
CA ILE A 83 1.81 5.28 3.33
C ILE A 83 0.78 6.37 3.61
N ARG A 84 0.40 7.17 2.61
CA ARG A 84 -0.66 8.20 2.76
C ARG A 84 -1.96 7.58 3.26
N ARG A 85 -2.35 6.44 2.71
CA ARG A 85 -3.56 5.74 3.14
C ARG A 85 -3.45 5.23 4.56
N TYR A 86 -2.30 4.65 4.92
CA TYR A 86 -2.03 4.17 6.28
C TYR A 86 -2.09 5.32 7.29
N VAL A 87 -1.40 6.42 7.01
CA VAL A 87 -1.40 7.64 7.85
C VAL A 87 -2.81 8.23 8.02
N ALA A 88 -3.63 8.20 6.96
CA ALA A 88 -4.99 8.70 7.02
C ALA A 88 -5.94 7.86 7.89
N LEU A 89 -5.59 6.60 8.16
CA LEU A 89 -6.41 5.64 8.92
C LEU A 89 -6.03 5.53 10.40
N HIS A 90 -4.88 6.10 10.79
CA HIS A 90 -4.34 5.94 12.14
C HIS A 90 -4.11 7.29 12.81
N ASP A 91 -4.20 7.32 14.12
CA ASP A 91 -3.89 8.50 14.93
C ASP A 91 -2.37 8.69 15.10
N ALA A 92 -1.99 9.86 15.62
CA ALA A 92 -0.58 10.23 15.81
C ALA A 92 0.17 9.28 16.73
N GLN A 93 -0.49 8.69 17.73
CA GLN A 93 0.14 7.79 18.68
C GLN A 93 0.53 6.46 18.03
N VAL A 94 -0.37 5.88 17.22
CA VAL A 94 -0.12 4.67 16.44
C VAL A 94 0.98 4.92 15.42
N LEU A 95 0.93 6.06 14.74
CA LEU A 95 1.94 6.44 13.75
C LEU A 95 3.33 6.59 14.39
N GLN A 96 3.42 7.21 15.56
CA GLN A 96 4.68 7.34 16.28
C GLN A 96 5.27 5.96 16.66
N GLN A 97 4.45 5.01 17.04
CA GLN A 97 4.91 3.65 17.39
C GLN A 97 5.39 2.85 16.18
N VAL A 98 4.68 2.98 15.04
CA VAL A 98 4.94 2.15 13.85
C VAL A 98 5.98 2.78 12.92
N ILE A 99 5.87 4.07 12.67
CA ILE A 99 6.73 4.80 11.73
C ILE A 99 7.95 5.38 12.47
N GLY A 100 7.76 5.91 13.69
CA GLY A 100 8.80 6.37 14.60
C GLY A 100 10.00 7.03 13.93
N ALA A 101 11.16 6.39 14.00
CA ALA A 101 12.41 6.90 13.43
C ALA A 101 12.39 7.04 11.89
N ALA A 102 11.52 6.33 11.18
CA ALA A 102 11.38 6.46 9.73
C ALA A 102 10.54 7.69 9.31
N ALA A 103 9.86 8.33 10.24
CA ALA A 103 8.94 9.43 9.95
C ALA A 103 9.62 10.60 9.20
N ALA A 104 10.84 10.97 9.61
CA ALA A 104 11.60 12.04 8.94
C ALA A 104 11.98 11.67 7.49
N HIS A 105 12.33 10.41 7.23
CA HIS A 105 12.67 9.94 5.88
C HIS A 105 11.42 9.88 4.98
N ILE A 106 10.29 9.48 5.52
CA ILE A 106 9.01 9.46 4.82
C ILE A 106 8.56 10.89 4.49
N ALA A 107 8.69 11.82 5.44
CA ALA A 107 8.38 13.24 5.24
C ALA A 107 9.26 13.91 4.18
N ALA A 108 10.53 13.50 4.08
CA ALA A 108 11.44 13.98 3.03
C ALA A 108 11.05 13.49 1.62
N LEU A 109 10.34 12.36 1.52
CA LEU A 109 9.83 11.84 0.25
C LEU A 109 8.49 12.47 -0.15
N ASP A 110 7.71 12.91 0.82
CA ASP A 110 6.37 13.44 0.63
C ASP A 110 6.09 14.57 1.63
N PRO A 111 6.22 15.84 1.19
CA PRO A 111 5.96 17.00 2.05
C PRO A 111 4.54 17.06 2.64
N GLU A 112 3.54 16.47 1.98
CA GLU A 112 2.17 16.42 2.52
C GLU A 112 2.09 15.57 3.79
N LEU A 113 2.96 14.56 3.91
CA LEU A 113 3.06 13.72 5.11
C LEU A 113 3.80 14.43 6.25
N ALA A 114 4.68 15.37 5.95
CA ALA A 114 5.41 16.17 6.95
C ALA A 114 4.46 16.99 7.83
N HIS A 115 3.38 17.55 7.26
CA HIS A 115 2.41 18.39 7.99
C HIS A 115 1.54 17.61 8.98
N ARG A 116 1.55 16.29 8.93
CA ARG A 116 0.78 15.44 9.88
C ARG A 116 1.63 14.92 11.05
N GLN A 117 2.89 15.30 11.12
CA GLN A 117 3.74 14.94 12.25
C GLN A 117 3.52 15.91 13.43
N PRO A 118 3.40 15.39 14.67
CA PRO A 118 3.14 16.23 15.84
C PRO A 118 4.27 17.19 16.19
N ASP A 119 5.49 16.98 15.71
CA ASP A 119 6.68 17.69 16.15
C ASP A 119 7.22 18.74 15.17
N GLY A 120 6.48 19.14 14.13
CA GLY A 120 6.82 20.29 13.28
C GLY A 120 8.26 20.29 12.72
N SER A 121 8.82 19.13 12.40
CA SER A 121 10.18 19.06 11.84
C SER A 121 10.25 19.83 10.53
N PRO A 122 11.27 20.69 10.31
CA PRO A 122 11.35 21.53 9.11
C PRO A 122 11.42 20.65 7.85
N ALA A 123 10.79 21.13 6.79
CA ALA A 123 10.82 20.50 5.47
C ALA A 123 12.28 20.23 5.08
N ALA A 124 12.56 18.97 4.75
CA ALA A 124 13.89 18.56 4.35
C ALA A 124 14.29 19.23 3.02
N ASP A 125 15.54 19.66 2.92
CA ASP A 125 16.11 20.23 1.72
C ASP A 125 16.17 19.19 0.59
N GLU A 126 16.20 19.62 -0.68
CA GLU A 126 16.20 18.72 -1.85
C GLU A 126 17.35 17.70 -1.82
N ALA A 127 18.49 18.10 -1.23
CA ALA A 127 19.64 17.22 -0.98
C ALA A 127 19.35 16.11 0.04
N ASP A 128 18.47 16.37 1.00
CA ASP A 128 18.06 15.40 2.01
C ASP A 128 17.04 14.40 1.44
N ALA A 129 16.23 14.81 0.47
CA ALA A 129 15.31 13.91 -0.24
C ALA A 129 16.08 12.84 -1.05
N VAL A 130 17.22 13.18 -1.65
CA VAL A 130 18.09 12.22 -2.35
C VAL A 130 18.72 11.24 -1.36
N LYS A 131 19.20 11.69 -0.23
CA LYS A 131 19.76 10.83 0.83
C LYS A 131 18.69 9.94 1.47
N ALA A 132 17.48 10.45 1.67
CA ALA A 132 16.36 9.69 2.21
C ALA A 132 15.96 8.52 1.29
N ARG A 133 16.09 8.70 -0.04
CA ARG A 133 15.85 7.63 -1.01
C ARG A 133 16.80 6.44 -0.84
N PHE A 134 18.08 6.70 -0.55
CA PHE A 134 19.07 5.63 -0.33
C PHE A 134 18.84 4.89 1.00
N ARG A 135 18.41 5.59 2.05
CA ARG A 135 18.16 5.01 3.38
C ARG A 135 16.88 4.19 3.49
N LEU A 136 16.02 4.24 2.47
CA LEU A 136 14.81 3.41 2.41
C LEU A 136 15.11 1.95 2.04
N PHE A 137 16.34 1.66 1.60
CA PHE A 137 16.78 0.34 1.15
C PHE A 137 17.77 -0.33 2.12
N ASP A 138 18.19 0.37 3.17
CA ASP A 138 19.00 -0.16 4.27
C ASP A 138 18.09 -0.62 5.44
#